data_9554c72f77d623d7e45482cb3dc6b41b
#
_entry.id   9554c72f77d623d7e45482cb3dc6b41b
#
_cell.length_a   1.000
_cell.length_b   1.000
_cell.length_c   1.000
_cell.angle_alpha   90.00
_cell.angle_beta   90.00
_cell.angle_gamma   90.00
#
_symmetry.space_group_name_H-M   'P 1'
#
loop_
_entity.id
_entity.type
_entity.pdbx_description
1 polymer ?
#
loop_
_entity_poly.entity_id
_entity_poly.type
_entity_poly.pdbx_seq_one_letter_code
_entity_poly.pdbx_strand_id
1 'polypeptide(L)'
;MGMGLLLVLAAAGLLAYNTRESSRAGKASSRILTQLTEEMPQTEASQTETQPEETEPAILREMTVKTVDGLDYIGYLSIPELELELPVQAQWSYDGLQKSPGKFSGSTFSDDLTICAHNYPAHFGRLRSLSQGEEVDFTDMDGMVWIYEVSYVTVLEPEDVERMTEKGPEDTWGLTLFTCTPGGAERVAVRCHRTGLVAKE
;
A
#
# COMPACT_ATOMS: atom_id res chain seq x y z
N MET A 1 30.08 -10.10 -33.38
CA MET A 1 29.75 -10.94 -32.21
C MET A 1 29.96 -10.26 -30.85
N GLY A 2 30.92 -9.34 -30.66
CA GLY A 2 31.18 -8.70 -29.35
C GLY A 2 30.06 -7.81 -28.80
N MET A 3 29.34 -7.07 -29.66
CA MET A 3 28.28 -6.14 -29.22
C MET A 3 27.07 -6.85 -28.66
N GLY A 4 26.67 -8.01 -29.18
CA GLY A 4 25.55 -8.82 -28.63
C GLY A 4 25.88 -9.37 -27.26
N LEU A 5 27.10 -9.80 -26.98
CA LEU A 5 27.53 -10.30 -25.68
C LEU A 5 27.53 -9.18 -24.65
N LEU A 6 27.96 -7.98 -24.98
CA LEU A 6 27.92 -6.81 -24.12
C LEU A 6 26.47 -6.44 -23.69
N LEU A 7 25.51 -6.48 -24.62
CA LEU A 7 24.10 -6.22 -24.33
C LEU A 7 23.51 -7.28 -23.42
N VAL A 8 23.84 -8.55 -23.60
CA VAL A 8 23.38 -9.64 -22.70
C VAL A 8 23.96 -9.46 -21.29
N LEU A 9 25.23 -9.12 -21.16
CA LEU A 9 25.86 -8.88 -19.87
C LEU A 9 25.27 -7.64 -19.16
N ALA A 10 24.98 -6.57 -19.90
CA ALA A 10 24.32 -5.39 -19.37
C ALA A 10 22.90 -5.71 -18.87
N ALA A 11 22.11 -6.46 -19.65
CA ALA A 11 20.77 -6.90 -19.26
C ALA A 11 20.80 -7.81 -18.03
N ALA A 12 21.74 -8.75 -17.96
CA ALA A 12 21.93 -9.61 -16.78
C ALA A 12 22.32 -8.79 -15.53
N GLY A 13 23.19 -7.79 -15.70
CA GLY A 13 23.59 -6.86 -14.64
C GLY A 13 22.41 -6.04 -14.10
N LEU A 14 21.58 -5.51 -14.98
CA LEU A 14 20.36 -4.79 -14.61
C LEU A 14 19.36 -5.69 -13.88
N LEU A 15 19.16 -6.91 -14.37
CA LEU A 15 18.28 -7.88 -13.71
C LEU A 15 18.78 -8.21 -12.31
N ALA A 16 20.08 -8.48 -12.15
CA ALA A 16 20.69 -8.77 -10.85
C ALA A 16 20.58 -7.55 -9.90
N TYR A 17 20.76 -6.35 -10.41
CA TYR A 17 20.59 -5.11 -9.65
C TYR A 17 19.15 -4.96 -9.15
N ASN A 18 18.16 -5.06 -10.04
CA ASN A 18 16.74 -4.95 -9.69
C ASN A 18 16.29 -6.03 -8.69
N THR A 19 16.79 -7.25 -8.83
CA THR A 19 16.51 -8.35 -7.89
C THR A 19 17.08 -8.05 -6.50
N ARG A 20 18.28 -7.48 -6.43
CA ARG A 20 18.89 -7.08 -5.16
C ARG A 20 18.12 -5.95 -4.48
N GLU A 21 17.72 -4.93 -5.22
CA GLU A 21 16.93 -3.81 -4.67
C GLU A 21 15.57 -4.29 -4.16
N SER A 22 14.86 -5.13 -4.93
CA SER A 22 13.62 -5.76 -4.48
C SER A 22 13.81 -6.57 -3.18
N SER A 23 14.88 -7.38 -3.10
CA SER A 23 15.18 -8.16 -1.89
C SER A 23 15.51 -7.29 -0.68
N ARG A 24 16.20 -6.17 -0.88
CA ARG A 24 16.50 -5.20 0.19
C ARG A 24 15.23 -4.54 0.70
N ALA A 25 14.38 -4.08 -0.23
CA ALA A 25 13.09 -3.48 0.07
C ALA A 25 12.19 -4.46 0.85
N GLY A 26 12.05 -5.70 0.40
CA GLY A 26 11.28 -6.73 1.10
C GLY A 26 11.79 -7.01 2.52
N LYS A 27 13.11 -7.11 2.71
CA LYS A 27 13.70 -7.29 4.05
C LYS A 27 13.47 -6.09 4.96
N ALA A 28 13.55 -4.87 4.42
CA ALA A 28 13.27 -3.65 5.18
C ALA A 28 11.80 -3.61 5.62
N SER A 29 10.87 -3.88 4.70
CA SER A 29 9.43 -3.97 4.99
C SER A 29 9.13 -5.02 6.07
N SER A 30 9.66 -6.24 5.94
CA SER A 30 9.42 -7.31 6.92
C SER A 30 9.95 -6.96 8.32
N ARG A 31 11.14 -6.34 8.40
CA ARG A 31 11.69 -5.90 9.69
C ARG A 31 10.84 -4.83 10.34
N ILE A 32 10.41 -3.84 9.58
CA ILE A 32 9.57 -2.75 10.07
C ILE A 32 8.21 -3.30 10.49
N LEU A 33 7.61 -4.20 9.69
CA LEU A 33 6.35 -4.83 10.01
C LEU A 33 6.40 -5.58 11.35
N THR A 34 7.46 -6.36 11.59
CA THR A 34 7.66 -7.05 12.89
C THR A 34 7.65 -6.06 14.05
N GLN A 35 8.39 -4.96 13.96
CA GLN A 35 8.43 -3.93 15.00
C GLN A 35 7.08 -3.22 15.21
N LEU A 36 6.32 -3.00 14.14
CA LEU A 36 4.99 -2.41 14.23
C LEU A 36 4.00 -3.36 14.92
N THR A 37 3.99 -4.63 14.53
CA THR A 37 3.02 -5.60 15.03
C THR A 37 3.29 -6.06 16.47
N GLU A 38 4.56 -6.10 16.91
CA GLU A 38 4.91 -6.44 18.30
C GLU A 38 4.35 -5.44 19.33
N GLU A 39 4.14 -4.20 18.94
CA GLU A 39 3.69 -3.13 19.84
C GLU A 39 2.26 -2.65 19.54
N MET A 40 1.54 -3.28 18.60
CA MET A 40 0.13 -2.97 18.38
C MET A 40 -0.73 -3.49 19.56
N PRO A 41 -1.79 -2.77 19.93
CA PRO A 41 -2.73 -3.26 20.94
C PRO A 41 -3.29 -4.61 20.49
N GLN A 42 -3.07 -5.65 21.27
CA GLN A 42 -3.85 -6.89 21.15
C GLN A 42 -5.16 -6.65 21.88
N THR A 43 -6.20 -6.41 21.13
CA THR A 43 -7.54 -6.26 21.70
C THR A 43 -8.01 -7.65 22.15
N GLU A 44 -8.01 -7.92 23.47
CA GLU A 44 -8.76 -9.05 24.00
C GLU A 44 -10.21 -8.87 23.55
N ALA A 45 -10.77 -9.91 22.93
CA ALA A 45 -12.10 -9.92 22.35
C ALA A 45 -13.17 -9.48 23.36
N SER A 46 -13.42 -8.20 23.45
CA SER A 46 -14.59 -7.62 24.07
C SER A 46 -15.53 -7.23 22.95
N GLN A 47 -16.55 -8.06 22.72
CA GLN A 47 -17.66 -7.76 21.83
C GLN A 47 -18.39 -6.53 22.38
N THR A 48 -17.89 -5.38 22.06
CA THR A 48 -18.62 -4.14 22.17
C THR A 48 -18.52 -3.47 20.81
N GLU A 49 -19.63 -3.46 20.09
CA GLU A 49 -19.86 -2.56 18.97
C GLU A 49 -19.73 -1.13 19.52
N THR A 50 -18.51 -0.66 19.65
CA THR A 50 -18.26 0.75 19.91
C THR A 50 -18.15 1.40 18.56
N GLN A 51 -19.29 1.87 18.05
CA GLN A 51 -19.27 2.92 17.03
C GLN A 51 -18.33 4.02 17.53
N PRO A 52 -17.35 4.47 16.74
CA PRO A 52 -16.54 5.63 17.09
C PRO A 52 -17.48 6.78 17.38
N GLU A 53 -17.32 7.40 18.54
CA GLU A 53 -18.10 8.57 18.96
C GLU A 53 -18.00 9.63 17.86
N GLU A 54 -19.11 9.93 17.19
CA GLU A 54 -19.27 10.92 16.12
C GLU A 54 -19.05 12.35 16.66
N THR A 55 -17.82 12.70 17.07
CA THR A 55 -17.56 14.03 17.62
C THR A 55 -16.77 14.93 16.67
N GLU A 56 -16.13 14.39 15.63
CA GLU A 56 -15.43 15.20 14.61
C GLU A 56 -15.83 14.77 13.20
N PRO A 57 -15.94 15.73 12.24
CA PRO A 57 -16.13 15.39 10.82
C PRO A 57 -15.00 14.47 10.35
N ALA A 58 -15.34 13.40 9.63
CA ALA A 58 -14.39 12.40 9.12
C ALA A 58 -13.18 13.02 8.38
N ILE A 59 -13.37 14.17 7.76
CA ILE A 59 -12.34 14.95 7.03
C ILE A 59 -11.25 15.54 7.96
N LEU A 60 -11.55 15.75 9.25
CA LEU A 60 -10.62 16.33 10.23
C LEU A 60 -9.93 15.27 11.09
N ARG A 61 -10.29 14.00 10.92
CA ARG A 61 -9.75 12.92 11.72
C ARG A 61 -8.41 12.46 11.15
N GLU A 62 -7.35 12.60 11.93
CA GLU A 62 -6.03 12.15 11.55
C GLU A 62 -5.84 10.67 11.91
N MET A 63 -5.12 9.95 11.05
CA MET A 63 -4.75 8.55 11.33
C MET A 63 -3.65 8.53 12.39
N THR A 64 -3.78 7.63 13.36
CA THR A 64 -2.74 7.39 14.38
C THR A 64 -1.44 6.96 13.70
N VAL A 65 -0.32 7.50 14.16
CA VAL A 65 1.00 7.19 13.62
C VAL A 65 1.91 6.58 14.66
N LYS A 66 2.83 5.73 14.20
CA LYS A 66 3.90 5.16 14.99
C LYS A 66 5.24 5.35 14.29
N THR A 67 6.24 5.82 15.02
CA THR A 67 7.58 6.05 14.48
C THR A 67 8.45 4.81 14.63
N VAL A 68 9.00 4.31 13.53
CA VAL A 68 9.98 3.21 13.49
C VAL A 68 11.15 3.62 12.59
N ASP A 69 12.38 3.49 13.08
CA ASP A 69 13.60 3.85 12.36
C ASP A 69 13.57 5.29 11.78
N GLY A 70 12.90 6.23 12.48
CA GLY A 70 12.79 7.65 12.11
C GLY A 70 11.78 7.96 10.99
N LEU A 71 10.92 7.01 10.65
CA LEU A 71 9.79 7.19 9.73
C LEU A 71 8.48 6.89 10.47
N ASP A 72 7.45 7.66 10.15
CA ASP A 72 6.11 7.49 10.71
C ASP A 72 5.30 6.54 9.85
N TYR A 73 4.58 5.61 10.49
CA TYR A 73 3.73 4.59 9.88
C TYR A 73 2.30 4.72 10.37
N ILE A 74 1.34 4.53 9.47
CA ILE A 74 -0.11 4.58 9.75
C ILE A 74 -0.75 3.21 9.90
N GLY A 75 -0.03 2.14 9.62
CA GLY A 75 -0.53 0.78 9.63
C GLY A 75 0.24 -0.13 8.69
N TYR A 76 -0.38 -1.23 8.32
CA TYR A 76 0.14 -2.13 7.30
C TYR A 76 -0.98 -2.63 6.38
N LEU A 77 -0.58 -2.95 5.15
CA LEU A 77 -1.43 -3.48 4.09
C LEU A 77 -1.20 -4.99 3.98
N SER A 78 -2.27 -5.77 3.89
CA SER A 78 -2.24 -7.21 3.56
C SER A 78 -2.94 -7.44 2.23
N ILE A 79 -2.30 -8.19 1.33
CA ILE A 79 -2.84 -8.60 0.03
C ILE A 79 -2.61 -10.11 -0.09
N PRO A 80 -3.55 -10.95 0.38
CA PRO A 80 -3.36 -12.41 0.46
C PRO A 80 -3.01 -13.06 -0.87
N GLU A 81 -3.69 -12.67 -1.97
CA GLU A 81 -3.44 -13.21 -3.30
C GLU A 81 -1.99 -12.98 -3.79
N LEU A 82 -1.35 -11.92 -3.32
CA LEU A 82 0.03 -11.61 -3.64
C LEU A 82 1.02 -12.09 -2.57
N GLU A 83 0.55 -12.69 -1.48
CA GLU A 83 1.36 -13.04 -0.31
C GLU A 83 2.18 -11.83 0.20
N LEU A 84 1.55 -10.65 0.27
CA LEU A 84 2.18 -9.40 0.69
C LEU A 84 1.60 -8.92 2.01
N GLU A 85 2.49 -8.61 2.95
CA GLU A 85 2.21 -7.81 4.14
C GLU A 85 3.25 -6.68 4.20
N LEU A 86 2.78 -5.43 4.12
CA LEU A 86 3.65 -4.27 3.92
C LEU A 86 3.29 -3.12 4.86
N PRO A 87 4.24 -2.64 5.70
CA PRO A 87 4.01 -1.45 6.51
C PRO A 87 3.83 -0.23 5.60
N VAL A 88 2.92 0.67 5.98
CA VAL A 88 2.56 1.86 5.20
C VAL A 88 3.00 3.11 5.93
N GLN A 89 3.91 3.88 5.33
CA GLN A 89 4.38 5.16 5.86
C GLN A 89 3.26 6.21 5.88
N ALA A 90 3.25 7.07 6.88
CA ALA A 90 2.27 8.16 7.00
C ALA A 90 2.36 9.18 5.86
N GLN A 91 3.52 9.30 5.25
CA GLN A 91 3.76 10.12 4.07
C GLN A 91 4.80 9.47 3.17
N TRP A 92 4.56 9.46 1.87
CA TRP A 92 5.52 8.92 0.93
C TRP A 92 6.71 9.86 0.71
N SER A 93 7.87 9.29 0.42
CA SER A 93 9.05 9.97 -0.11
C SER A 93 9.84 9.01 -0.99
N TYR A 94 10.65 9.52 -1.91
CA TYR A 94 11.45 8.64 -2.78
C TYR A 94 12.38 7.72 -1.98
N ASP A 95 13.00 8.23 -0.92
CA ASP A 95 13.87 7.43 -0.04
C ASP A 95 13.06 6.46 0.82
N GLY A 96 11.88 6.86 1.28
CA GLY A 96 10.96 6.02 2.04
C GLY A 96 10.44 4.85 1.23
N LEU A 97 10.06 5.07 -0.03
CA LEU A 97 9.55 4.01 -0.92
C LEU A 97 10.56 2.89 -1.21
N GLN A 98 11.85 3.12 -0.96
CA GLN A 98 12.86 2.06 -1.01
C GLN A 98 12.71 1.05 0.14
N LYS A 99 12.02 1.41 1.21
CA LYS A 99 11.80 0.59 2.41
C LYS A 99 10.41 -0.03 2.44
N SER A 100 9.37 0.75 2.12
CA SER A 100 7.97 0.31 2.18
C SER A 100 7.04 1.24 1.39
N PRO A 101 5.79 0.83 1.12
CA PRO A 101 4.73 1.71 0.65
C PRO A 101 4.55 2.95 1.52
N GLY A 102 3.99 4.02 0.94
CA GLY A 102 3.66 5.23 1.66
C GLY A 102 2.30 5.79 1.26
N LYS A 103 1.63 6.45 2.20
CA LYS A 103 0.41 7.19 1.93
C LYS A 103 0.72 8.33 0.95
N PHE A 104 -0.02 8.36 -0.15
CA PHE A 104 0.04 9.42 -1.14
C PHE A 104 -0.95 10.53 -0.80
N SER A 105 -2.20 10.16 -0.48
CA SER A 105 -3.27 11.09 -0.08
C SER A 105 -4.39 10.37 0.68
N GLY A 106 -5.34 11.12 1.21
CA GLY A 106 -6.56 10.63 1.82
C GLY A 106 -6.37 9.93 3.17
N SER A 107 -7.42 9.26 3.62
CA SER A 107 -7.43 8.48 4.87
C SER A 107 -8.49 7.37 4.81
N THR A 108 -8.44 6.43 5.76
CA THR A 108 -9.51 5.44 5.94
C THR A 108 -10.81 6.09 6.42
N PHE A 109 -10.73 7.22 7.15
CA PHE A 109 -11.89 7.93 7.67
C PHE A 109 -12.67 8.70 6.60
N SER A 110 -11.96 9.30 5.63
CA SER A 110 -12.55 9.97 4.46
C SER A 110 -12.88 9.00 3.33
N ASP A 111 -12.54 7.71 3.50
CA ASP A 111 -12.82 6.65 2.51
C ASP A 111 -12.23 6.94 1.12
N ASP A 112 -11.00 7.46 1.10
CA ASP A 112 -10.27 7.85 -0.12
C ASP A 112 -8.75 7.58 -0.02
N LEU A 113 -8.35 6.65 0.86
CA LEU A 113 -6.94 6.35 1.11
C LEU A 113 -6.23 5.92 -0.17
N THR A 114 -5.17 6.63 -0.52
CA THR A 114 -4.32 6.32 -1.67
C THR A 114 -2.91 6.00 -1.22
N ILE A 115 -2.40 4.82 -1.58
CA ILE A 115 -1.09 4.30 -1.21
C ILE A 115 -0.26 4.05 -2.46
N CYS A 116 0.99 4.51 -2.45
CA CYS A 116 1.95 4.26 -3.53
C CYS A 116 3.14 3.43 -3.06
N ALA A 117 3.74 2.68 -3.98
CA ALA A 117 4.99 1.97 -3.75
C ALA A 117 5.78 1.80 -5.06
N HIS A 118 7.05 1.39 -4.95
CA HIS A 118 7.83 0.97 -6.10
C HIS A 118 7.27 -0.31 -6.73
N ASN A 119 7.52 -0.50 -8.03
CA ASN A 119 7.17 -1.69 -8.79
C ASN A 119 8.13 -2.88 -8.54
N TYR A 120 8.69 -2.97 -7.34
CA TYR A 120 9.43 -4.16 -6.92
C TYR A 120 8.48 -5.34 -6.73
N PRO A 121 8.86 -6.58 -7.11
CA PRO A 121 8.07 -7.77 -6.79
C PRO A 121 7.76 -7.95 -5.29
N ALA A 122 8.65 -7.44 -4.40
CA ALA A 122 8.46 -7.42 -2.95
C ALA A 122 7.53 -6.29 -2.46
N HIS A 123 7.12 -5.39 -3.33
CA HIS A 123 6.15 -4.32 -3.07
C HIS A 123 4.98 -4.43 -4.05
N PHE A 124 4.71 -3.38 -4.85
CA PHE A 124 3.53 -3.30 -5.74
C PHE A 124 3.78 -3.78 -7.18
N GLY A 125 4.92 -4.39 -7.47
CA GLY A 125 5.25 -4.85 -8.82
C GLY A 125 4.31 -5.89 -9.41
N ARG A 126 3.51 -6.57 -8.57
CA ARG A 126 2.52 -7.58 -8.98
C ARG A 126 1.07 -7.09 -8.94
N LEU A 127 0.79 -5.82 -8.60
CA LEU A 127 -0.58 -5.29 -8.51
C LEU A 127 -1.43 -5.54 -9.75
N ARG A 128 -0.80 -5.51 -10.94
CA ARG A 128 -1.51 -5.73 -12.22
C ARG A 128 -2.13 -7.13 -12.34
N SER A 129 -1.69 -8.10 -11.56
CA SER A 129 -2.25 -9.46 -11.58
C SER A 129 -3.50 -9.63 -10.71
N LEU A 130 -3.85 -8.63 -9.91
CA LEU A 130 -5.06 -8.67 -9.11
C LEU A 130 -6.32 -8.65 -9.99
N SER A 131 -7.34 -9.36 -9.53
CA SER A 131 -8.63 -9.51 -10.17
C SER A 131 -9.74 -8.92 -9.31
N GLN A 132 -10.86 -8.56 -9.92
CA GLN A 132 -12.04 -8.10 -9.20
C GLN A 132 -12.50 -9.13 -8.16
N GLY A 133 -12.84 -8.66 -6.95
CA GLY A 133 -13.31 -9.49 -5.83
C GLY A 133 -12.19 -10.02 -4.92
N GLU A 134 -10.91 -9.81 -5.27
CA GLU A 134 -9.81 -10.20 -4.38
C GLU A 134 -9.69 -9.24 -3.20
N GLU A 135 -9.36 -9.80 -2.03
CA GLU A 135 -9.32 -9.09 -0.77
C GLU A 135 -8.04 -8.27 -0.60
N VAL A 136 -8.19 -7.10 -0.02
CA VAL A 136 -7.11 -6.20 0.38
C VAL A 136 -7.45 -5.64 1.75
N ASP A 137 -6.63 -5.89 2.77
CA ASP A 137 -6.85 -5.38 4.11
C ASP A 137 -5.86 -4.29 4.46
N PHE A 138 -6.33 -3.27 5.15
CA PHE A 138 -5.48 -2.28 5.79
C PHE A 138 -5.73 -2.28 7.30
N THR A 139 -4.70 -2.65 8.07
CA THR A 139 -4.74 -2.57 9.54
C THR A 139 -4.08 -1.27 9.98
N ASP A 140 -4.82 -0.41 10.66
CA ASP A 140 -4.31 0.86 11.20
C ASP A 140 -3.56 0.68 12.53
N MET A 141 -2.97 1.76 13.04
CA MET A 141 -2.22 1.72 14.31
C MET A 141 -3.10 1.61 15.56
N ASP A 142 -4.41 1.79 15.41
CA ASP A 142 -5.40 1.57 16.47
C ASP A 142 -5.89 0.11 16.52
N GLY A 143 -5.40 -0.74 15.62
CA GLY A 143 -5.76 -2.17 15.53
C GLY A 143 -7.09 -2.42 14.81
N MET A 144 -7.58 -1.44 14.05
CA MET A 144 -8.76 -1.64 13.21
C MET A 144 -8.36 -2.17 11.84
N VAL A 145 -9.03 -3.22 11.40
CA VAL A 145 -8.85 -3.82 10.07
C VAL A 145 -9.94 -3.32 9.14
N TRP A 146 -9.52 -2.54 8.16
CA TRP A 146 -10.35 -2.01 7.09
C TRP A 146 -10.30 -2.99 5.93
N ILE A 147 -11.40 -3.68 5.67
CA ILE A 147 -11.50 -4.75 4.67
C ILE A 147 -12.02 -4.16 3.37
N TYR A 148 -11.31 -4.42 2.29
CA TYR A 148 -11.63 -3.98 0.95
C TYR A 148 -11.64 -5.14 -0.03
N GLU A 149 -12.39 -4.97 -1.11
CA GLU A 149 -12.33 -5.84 -2.29
C GLU A 149 -11.93 -5.06 -3.53
N VAL A 150 -11.13 -5.66 -4.38
CA VAL A 150 -10.72 -5.09 -5.67
C VAL A 150 -11.96 -4.87 -6.55
N SER A 151 -12.22 -3.62 -6.91
CA SER A 151 -13.27 -3.24 -7.86
C SER A 151 -12.80 -3.40 -9.30
N TYR A 152 -11.63 -2.84 -9.61
CA TYR A 152 -10.99 -2.96 -10.92
C TYR A 152 -9.52 -2.55 -10.88
N VAL A 153 -8.78 -2.99 -11.90
CA VAL A 153 -7.39 -2.58 -12.16
C VAL A 153 -7.37 -1.75 -13.44
N THR A 154 -6.67 -0.62 -13.42
CA THR A 154 -6.54 0.28 -14.57
C THR A 154 -5.11 0.74 -14.78
N VAL A 155 -4.83 1.26 -15.95
CA VAL A 155 -3.54 1.91 -16.27
C VAL A 155 -3.81 3.37 -16.58
N LEU A 156 -3.04 4.26 -15.97
CA LEU A 156 -3.18 5.71 -16.05
C LEU A 156 -1.86 6.33 -16.50
N GLU A 157 -1.97 7.49 -17.14
CA GLU A 157 -0.80 8.32 -17.44
C GLU A 157 -0.19 8.86 -16.13
N PRO A 158 1.12 9.13 -16.10
CA PRO A 158 1.80 9.61 -14.88
C PRO A 158 1.27 10.94 -14.37
N GLU A 159 0.74 11.76 -15.25
CA GLU A 159 0.20 13.10 -14.98
C GLU A 159 -1.25 13.08 -14.48
N ASP A 160 -1.95 11.95 -14.62
CA ASP A 160 -3.37 11.79 -14.20
C ASP A 160 -3.51 11.65 -12.67
N VAL A 161 -2.89 12.56 -11.91
CA VAL A 161 -2.90 12.52 -10.43
C VAL A 161 -4.33 12.64 -9.89
N GLU A 162 -5.14 13.52 -10.46
CA GLU A 162 -6.56 13.66 -10.09
C GLU A 162 -7.30 12.32 -10.20
N ARG A 163 -7.12 11.63 -11.31
CA ARG A 163 -7.72 10.30 -11.50
C ARG A 163 -7.17 9.22 -10.58
N MET A 164 -6.05 9.45 -9.90
CA MET A 164 -5.52 8.54 -8.89
C MET A 164 -6.05 8.83 -7.49
N THR A 165 -6.44 10.07 -7.19
CA THR A 165 -6.72 10.55 -5.84
C THR A 165 -8.15 11.03 -5.64
N GLU A 166 -8.84 11.49 -6.68
CA GLU A 166 -10.17 12.07 -6.57
C GLU A 166 -11.25 11.08 -6.99
N LYS A 167 -12.34 11.08 -6.23
CA LYS A 167 -13.55 10.32 -6.55
C LYS A 167 -14.47 11.14 -7.43
N GLY A 168 -14.92 10.52 -8.53
CA GLY A 168 -16.09 11.01 -9.26
C GLY A 168 -17.38 10.75 -8.46
N PRO A 169 -18.50 11.36 -8.90
CA PRO A 169 -19.79 11.25 -8.18
C PRO A 169 -20.34 9.82 -8.06
N GLU A 170 -19.91 8.92 -8.94
CA GLU A 170 -20.36 7.53 -9.00
C GLU A 170 -19.30 6.54 -8.48
N ASP A 171 -18.13 7.03 -8.09
CA ASP A 171 -17.04 6.17 -7.59
C ASP A 171 -17.32 5.73 -6.15
N THR A 172 -17.22 4.42 -5.92
CA THR A 172 -17.45 3.79 -4.61
C THR A 172 -16.17 3.24 -3.97
N TRP A 173 -15.01 3.43 -4.60
CA TRP A 173 -13.75 2.96 -4.05
C TRP A 173 -13.32 3.76 -2.80
N GLY A 174 -12.81 3.07 -1.78
CA GLY A 174 -12.30 3.66 -0.54
C GLY A 174 -10.78 3.55 -0.40
N LEU A 175 -10.17 2.70 -1.24
CA LEU A 175 -8.73 2.49 -1.26
C LEU A 175 -8.22 2.46 -2.70
N THR A 176 -7.09 3.14 -2.93
CA THR A 176 -6.33 3.05 -4.16
C THR A 176 -4.91 2.60 -3.88
N LEU A 177 -4.44 1.58 -4.58
CA LEU A 177 -3.03 1.17 -4.60
C LEU A 177 -2.46 1.47 -5.96
N PHE A 178 -1.31 2.15 -6.05
CA PHE A 178 -0.70 2.38 -7.35
C PHE A 178 0.83 2.25 -7.36
N THR A 179 1.35 1.93 -8.53
CA THR A 179 2.79 1.79 -8.79
C THR A 179 3.12 2.17 -10.25
N CYS A 180 4.40 2.34 -10.54
CA CYS A 180 4.86 2.52 -11.91
C CYS A 180 4.76 1.21 -12.71
N THR A 181 4.49 1.29 -14.01
CA THR A 181 4.76 0.18 -14.94
C THR A 181 6.26 -0.05 -15.09
N PRO A 182 6.71 -1.22 -15.56
CA PRO A 182 8.12 -1.43 -15.93
C PRO A 182 8.59 -0.35 -16.90
N GLY A 183 9.65 0.35 -16.54
CA GLY A 183 10.13 1.51 -17.29
C GLY A 183 9.52 2.86 -16.88
N GLY A 184 8.47 2.88 -16.06
CA GLY A 184 7.94 4.09 -15.44
C GLY A 184 7.04 4.96 -16.32
N ALA A 185 6.71 4.50 -17.54
CA ALA A 185 5.93 5.28 -18.50
C ALA A 185 4.48 5.53 -18.06
N GLU A 186 3.89 4.61 -17.29
CA GLU A 186 2.50 4.65 -16.84
C GLU A 186 2.39 4.28 -15.37
N ARG A 187 1.17 4.31 -14.84
CA ARG A 187 0.81 3.87 -13.48
C ARG A 187 -0.21 2.73 -13.56
N VAL A 188 0.07 1.63 -12.88
CA VAL A 188 -0.96 0.63 -12.56
C VAL A 188 -1.67 1.09 -11.31
N ALA A 189 -2.98 1.24 -11.36
CA ALA A 189 -3.82 1.60 -10.22
C ALA A 189 -4.87 0.52 -9.99
N VAL A 190 -4.99 0.07 -8.73
CA VAL A 190 -6.00 -0.87 -8.24
C VAL A 190 -6.98 -0.08 -7.39
N ARG A 191 -8.26 -0.15 -7.73
CA ARG A 191 -9.36 0.48 -6.99
C ARG A 191 -10.07 -0.56 -6.17
N CYS A 192 -10.25 -0.28 -4.88
CA CYS A 192 -10.91 -1.20 -3.97
C CYS A 192 -12.04 -0.48 -3.23
N HIS A 193 -13.20 -1.11 -3.13
CA HIS A 193 -14.32 -0.63 -2.31
C HIS A 193 -14.29 -1.29 -0.94
N ARG A 194 -14.72 -0.56 0.07
CA ARG A 194 -14.75 -1.08 1.44
C ARG A 194 -15.93 -2.04 1.63
N THR A 195 -15.66 -3.21 2.20
CA THR A 195 -16.66 -4.24 2.51
C THR A 195 -16.85 -4.46 4.00
N GLY A 196 -15.88 -4.07 4.83
CA GLY A 196 -15.96 -4.27 6.26
C GLY A 196 -14.99 -3.42 7.10
N LEU A 197 -15.22 -3.47 8.41
CA LEU A 197 -14.36 -2.91 9.44
C LEU A 197 -14.48 -3.76 10.69
N VAL A 198 -13.38 -4.31 11.17
CA VAL A 198 -13.34 -5.15 12.37
C VAL A 198 -12.14 -4.77 13.24
N ALA A 199 -12.23 -5.05 14.56
CA ALA A 199 -11.06 -4.96 15.42
C ALA A 199 -10.16 -6.18 15.17
N LYS A 200 -8.85 -5.99 15.18
CA LYS A 200 -7.88 -7.07 15.07
C LYS A 200 -7.92 -7.91 16.34
N GLU A 201 -8.14 -9.22 16.20
CA GLU A 201 -8.02 -10.19 17.28
C GLU A 201 -6.57 -10.44 17.70
#